data_3a64eeebeef759879a94b87f7f2795ed
#
_entry.id   3a64eeebeef759879a94b87f7f2795ed
#
_cell.length_a   1.000
_cell.length_b   1.000
_cell.length_c   1.000
_cell.angle_alpha   90.00
_cell.angle_beta   90.00
_cell.angle_gamma   90.00
#
_symmetry.space_group_name_H-M   'P 1'
#
loop_
_entity.id
_entity.type
_entity.pdbx_description
1 polymer ?
#
loop_
_entity_poly.entity_id
_entity_poly.type
_entity_poly.pdbx_seq_one_letter_code
_entity_poly.pdbx_strand_id
1 'polypeptide(L)'
;FRRDPDAISQWSEDAPQMCHERQLEILESAARCLKGGGTMVYSTCTYNHIENEETIAAFLETHPDFELDDSLSLPGVPCRGGMAHLYPHQLRGEGHFLARLRKKGTEESFLEPMEGEKLDVRCGKFLSEVMPEYAVRKSFVQGEWIYALPEEMPQMTGLRILRAGVQIGRLASGRMEPAHALALAAESAQVKNRVDVSREDALKFLRGET
;
A
#
# COMPACT_ATOMS: atom_id res chain seq x y z
N PHE A 1 -6.67 9.30 -20.03
CA PHE A 1 -6.85 10.31 -21.11
C PHE A 1 -6.94 11.73 -20.57
N ARG A 2 -7.66 11.98 -19.47
CA ARG A 2 -7.87 13.34 -18.94
C ARG A 2 -6.57 14.06 -18.53
N ARG A 3 -5.59 13.31 -17.99
CA ARG A 3 -4.28 13.85 -17.56
C ARG A 3 -3.21 13.73 -18.62
N ASP A 4 -3.43 12.91 -19.61
CA ASP A 4 -2.50 12.63 -20.71
C ASP A 4 -3.28 12.56 -22.03
N PRO A 5 -3.42 13.69 -22.74
CA PRO A 5 -4.09 13.72 -24.03
C PRO A 5 -3.40 12.89 -25.12
N ASP A 6 -2.08 12.67 -25.00
CA ASP A 6 -1.32 11.89 -25.97
C ASP A 6 -1.68 10.39 -25.89
N ALA A 7 -2.16 9.92 -24.73
CA ALA A 7 -2.67 8.56 -24.58
C ALA A 7 -3.89 8.26 -25.47
N ILE A 8 -4.64 9.28 -25.91
CA ILE A 8 -5.77 9.11 -26.84
C ILE A 8 -5.27 8.60 -28.19
N SER A 9 -4.13 9.09 -28.67
CA SER A 9 -3.54 8.68 -29.95
C SER A 9 -2.99 7.24 -29.93
N GLN A 10 -2.74 6.69 -28.75
CA GLN A 10 -2.23 5.33 -28.56
C GLN A 10 -3.34 4.31 -28.36
N TRP A 11 -4.57 4.76 -28.18
CA TRP A 11 -5.71 3.87 -28.00
C TRP A 11 -6.13 3.23 -29.34
N SER A 12 -6.47 1.95 -29.30
CA SER A 12 -7.04 1.20 -30.41
C SER A 12 -8.21 0.33 -29.92
N GLU A 13 -9.03 -0.15 -30.85
CA GLU A 13 -10.14 -1.06 -30.52
C GLU A 13 -9.64 -2.39 -29.93
N ASP A 14 -8.42 -2.81 -30.26
CA ASP A 14 -7.80 -4.02 -29.74
C ASP A 14 -7.13 -3.81 -28.37
N ALA A 15 -6.98 -2.56 -27.90
CA ALA A 15 -6.30 -2.26 -26.65
C ALA A 15 -6.90 -2.98 -25.42
N PRO A 16 -8.24 -3.08 -25.25
CA PRO A 16 -8.83 -3.84 -24.16
C PRO A 16 -8.44 -5.31 -24.16
N GLN A 17 -8.36 -5.95 -25.32
CA GLN A 17 -7.95 -7.34 -25.44
C GLN A 17 -6.47 -7.55 -25.07
N MET A 18 -5.59 -6.70 -25.55
CA MET A 18 -4.18 -6.74 -25.17
C MET A 18 -3.97 -6.50 -23.67
N CYS A 19 -4.76 -5.60 -23.07
CA CYS A 19 -4.74 -5.36 -21.62
C CYS A 19 -5.23 -6.59 -20.86
N HIS A 20 -6.31 -7.21 -21.29
CA HIS A 20 -6.86 -8.44 -20.72
C HIS A 20 -5.80 -9.57 -20.66
N GLU A 21 -5.12 -9.84 -21.76
CA GLU A 21 -4.06 -10.86 -21.81
C GLU A 21 -2.95 -10.57 -20.82
N ARG A 22 -2.46 -9.33 -20.76
CA ARG A 22 -1.45 -8.90 -19.80
C ARG A 22 -1.95 -9.00 -18.35
N GLN A 23 -3.21 -8.68 -18.11
CA GLN A 23 -3.82 -8.75 -16.77
C GLN A 23 -3.91 -10.20 -16.29
N LEU A 24 -4.19 -11.17 -17.18
CA LEU A 24 -4.16 -12.59 -16.85
C LEU A 24 -2.74 -13.05 -16.46
N GLU A 25 -1.69 -12.62 -17.17
CA GLU A 25 -0.31 -12.92 -16.79
C GLU A 25 0.07 -12.35 -15.41
N ILE A 26 -0.41 -11.14 -15.09
CA ILE A 26 -0.20 -10.50 -13.79
C ILE A 26 -0.94 -11.29 -12.70
N LEU A 27 -2.20 -11.66 -12.93
CA LEU A 27 -3.01 -12.45 -12.00
C LEU A 27 -2.38 -13.83 -11.72
N GLU A 28 -1.88 -14.51 -12.76
CA GLU A 28 -1.12 -15.76 -12.63
C GLU A 28 0.10 -15.60 -11.70
N SER A 29 0.85 -14.52 -11.88
CA SER A 29 2.02 -14.22 -11.05
C SER A 29 1.62 -13.89 -9.60
N ALA A 30 0.54 -13.13 -9.41
CA ALA A 30 0.02 -12.78 -8.09
C ALA A 30 -0.55 -14.01 -7.35
N ALA A 31 -1.23 -14.92 -8.06
CA ALA A 31 -1.77 -16.15 -7.50
C ALA A 31 -0.71 -17.04 -6.87
N ARG A 32 0.48 -17.08 -7.49
CA ARG A 32 1.64 -17.83 -6.94
C ARG A 32 2.21 -17.23 -5.67
N CYS A 33 2.03 -15.93 -5.46
CA CYS A 33 2.49 -15.24 -4.25
C CYS A 33 1.51 -15.38 -3.09
N LEU A 34 0.29 -15.87 -3.33
CA LEU A 34 -0.76 -15.93 -2.32
C LEU A 34 -0.84 -17.32 -1.69
N LYS A 35 -0.79 -17.38 -0.37
CA LYS A 35 -1.01 -18.62 0.39
C LYS A 35 -2.49 -19.00 0.46
N GLY A 36 -2.79 -20.26 0.75
CA GLY A 36 -4.14 -20.72 1.02
C GLY A 36 -4.81 -19.91 2.13
N GLY A 37 -6.08 -19.52 1.94
CA GLY A 37 -6.81 -18.59 2.81
C GLY A 37 -6.51 -17.12 2.59
N GLY A 38 -5.53 -16.77 1.74
CA GLY A 38 -5.17 -15.40 1.41
C GLY A 38 -6.22 -14.69 0.54
N THR A 39 -6.21 -13.37 0.58
CA THR A 39 -7.10 -12.50 -0.20
C THR A 39 -6.31 -11.69 -1.22
N MET A 40 -6.83 -11.60 -2.43
CA MET A 40 -6.32 -10.76 -3.51
C MET A 40 -7.40 -9.77 -3.95
N VAL A 41 -7.01 -8.53 -4.19
CA VAL A 41 -7.89 -7.51 -4.79
C VAL A 41 -7.36 -7.17 -6.17
N TYR A 42 -8.19 -7.38 -7.16
CA TYR A 42 -7.98 -6.93 -8.52
C TYR A 42 -8.70 -5.60 -8.73
N SER A 43 -8.05 -4.65 -9.40
CA SER A 43 -8.69 -3.37 -9.71
C SER A 43 -8.21 -2.79 -11.02
N THR A 44 -9.11 -2.12 -11.73
CA THR A 44 -8.82 -1.36 -12.95
C THR A 44 -9.44 0.03 -12.86
N CYS A 45 -8.98 0.94 -13.72
CA CYS A 45 -9.60 2.26 -13.91
C CYS A 45 -10.40 2.35 -15.20
N THR A 46 -10.71 1.21 -15.83
CA THR A 46 -11.53 1.13 -17.05
C THR A 46 -12.97 0.71 -16.72
N TYR A 47 -13.88 0.93 -17.68
CA TYR A 47 -15.30 0.54 -17.56
C TYR A 47 -15.69 -0.58 -18.50
N ASN A 48 -14.78 -1.06 -19.35
CA ASN A 48 -15.09 -2.14 -20.28
C ASN A 48 -15.12 -3.51 -19.56
N HIS A 49 -15.98 -4.40 -20.05
CA HIS A 49 -16.15 -5.72 -19.45
C HIS A 49 -14.98 -6.66 -19.72
N ILE A 50 -14.27 -6.49 -20.84
CA ILE A 50 -13.14 -7.36 -21.23
C ILE A 50 -12.05 -7.33 -20.17
N GLU A 51 -11.66 -6.13 -19.74
CA GLU A 51 -10.64 -5.94 -18.71
C GLU A 51 -11.16 -6.14 -17.29
N ASN A 52 -12.45 -6.22 -17.07
CA ASN A 52 -13.08 -6.33 -15.76
C ASN A 52 -13.62 -7.75 -15.53
N GLU A 53 -14.91 -7.96 -15.75
CA GLU A 53 -15.59 -9.20 -15.42
C GLU A 53 -15.05 -10.40 -16.22
N GLU A 54 -14.74 -10.20 -17.52
CA GLU A 54 -14.25 -11.29 -18.37
C GLU A 54 -12.82 -11.72 -17.95
N THR A 55 -11.98 -10.78 -17.53
CA THR A 55 -10.66 -11.10 -16.97
C THR A 55 -10.78 -11.94 -15.69
N ILE A 56 -11.69 -11.56 -14.80
CA ILE A 56 -11.92 -12.32 -13.56
C ILE A 56 -12.50 -13.70 -13.87
N ALA A 57 -13.45 -13.79 -14.81
CA ALA A 57 -14.04 -15.07 -15.21
C ALA A 57 -12.99 -16.01 -15.79
N ALA A 58 -12.17 -15.53 -16.73
CA ALA A 58 -11.11 -16.31 -17.36
C ALA A 58 -10.05 -16.78 -16.35
N PHE A 59 -9.69 -15.91 -15.39
CA PHE A 59 -8.79 -16.28 -14.30
C PHE A 59 -9.38 -17.40 -13.44
N LEU A 60 -10.63 -17.31 -13.03
CA LEU A 60 -11.28 -18.32 -12.20
C LEU A 60 -11.48 -19.67 -12.91
N GLU A 61 -11.66 -19.68 -14.25
CA GLU A 61 -11.71 -20.91 -15.03
C GLU A 61 -10.42 -21.71 -14.95
N THR A 62 -9.27 -21.04 -14.89
CA THR A 62 -7.94 -21.67 -14.84
C THR A 62 -7.44 -21.87 -13.40
N HIS A 63 -8.05 -21.22 -12.41
CA HIS A 63 -7.67 -21.27 -11.01
C HIS A 63 -8.83 -21.72 -10.11
N PRO A 64 -9.19 -23.02 -10.10
CA PRO A 64 -10.29 -23.55 -9.31
C PRO A 64 -10.06 -23.49 -7.81
N ASP A 65 -8.82 -23.21 -7.38
CA ASP A 65 -8.42 -22.92 -6.02
C ASP A 65 -8.73 -21.47 -5.58
N PHE A 66 -9.24 -20.62 -6.47
CA PHE A 66 -9.75 -19.29 -6.15
C PHE A 66 -11.27 -19.22 -6.22
N GLU A 67 -11.83 -18.25 -5.54
CA GLU A 67 -13.24 -17.90 -5.58
C GLU A 67 -13.42 -16.39 -5.38
N LEU A 68 -14.54 -15.85 -5.88
CA LEU A 68 -14.94 -14.47 -5.53
C LEU A 68 -15.36 -14.42 -4.06
N ASP A 69 -14.91 -13.41 -3.35
CA ASP A 69 -15.23 -13.20 -1.93
C ASP A 69 -16.41 -12.22 -1.81
N ASP A 70 -17.62 -12.77 -1.62
CA ASP A 70 -18.86 -12.03 -1.46
C ASP A 70 -18.90 -11.14 -0.21
N SER A 71 -17.92 -11.24 0.68
CA SER A 71 -17.80 -10.34 1.83
C SER A 71 -17.34 -8.92 1.46
N LEU A 72 -17.06 -8.65 0.18
CA LEU A 72 -16.77 -7.30 -0.29
C LEU A 72 -17.93 -6.36 0.02
N SER A 73 -17.66 -5.37 0.86
CA SER A 73 -18.63 -4.33 1.23
C SER A 73 -17.96 -2.98 1.21
N LEU A 74 -18.56 -2.04 0.48
CA LEU A 74 -18.06 -0.68 0.37
C LEU A 74 -19.21 0.29 0.69
N PRO A 75 -19.01 1.28 1.59
CA PRO A 75 -20.06 2.22 1.95
C PRO A 75 -20.61 2.97 0.73
N GLY A 76 -21.93 2.86 0.49
CA GLY A 76 -22.61 3.55 -0.60
C GLY A 76 -22.36 3.00 -2.00
N VAL A 77 -21.69 1.84 -2.14
CA VAL A 77 -21.43 1.19 -3.44
C VAL A 77 -22.12 -0.17 -3.49
N PRO A 78 -22.92 -0.45 -4.52
CA PRO A 78 -23.45 -1.80 -4.75
C PRO A 78 -22.30 -2.77 -5.03
N CYS A 79 -22.13 -3.76 -4.14
CA CYS A 79 -21.23 -4.89 -4.33
C CYS A 79 -22.05 -6.12 -4.68
N ARG A 80 -21.65 -6.89 -5.69
CA ARG A 80 -22.34 -8.11 -6.12
C ARG A 80 -21.32 -9.16 -6.50
N GLY A 81 -21.44 -10.36 -5.91
CA GLY A 81 -20.57 -11.49 -6.24
C GLY A 81 -19.08 -11.16 -6.07
N GLY A 82 -18.69 -10.48 -4.98
CA GLY A 82 -17.30 -10.10 -4.75
C GLY A 82 -16.75 -9.00 -5.68
N MET A 83 -17.61 -8.34 -6.48
CA MET A 83 -17.22 -7.30 -7.43
C MET A 83 -17.98 -5.99 -7.17
N ALA A 84 -17.37 -4.87 -7.55
CA ALA A 84 -17.97 -3.53 -7.44
C ALA A 84 -17.47 -2.60 -8.55
N HIS A 85 -18.39 -1.76 -9.05
CA HIS A 85 -18.07 -0.64 -9.93
C HIS A 85 -18.20 0.68 -9.17
N LEU A 86 -17.15 1.47 -9.17
CA LEU A 86 -17.09 2.79 -8.54
C LEU A 86 -17.24 3.85 -9.64
N TYR A 87 -18.47 4.19 -9.99
CA TYR A 87 -18.71 5.16 -11.05
C TYR A 87 -18.58 6.61 -10.56
N PRO A 88 -18.00 7.52 -11.37
CA PRO A 88 -17.79 8.92 -10.97
C PRO A 88 -19.08 9.74 -10.81
N HIS A 89 -20.20 9.26 -11.33
CA HIS A 89 -21.52 9.88 -11.09
C HIS A 89 -22.13 9.49 -9.72
N GLN A 90 -21.59 8.45 -9.08
CA GLN A 90 -22.05 7.97 -7.76
C GLN A 90 -21.08 8.37 -6.65
N LEU A 91 -19.79 8.44 -6.94
CA LEU A 91 -18.73 8.70 -5.99
C LEU A 91 -17.77 9.76 -6.51
N ARG A 92 -17.15 10.50 -5.60
CA ARG A 92 -16.05 11.38 -5.96
C ARG A 92 -14.82 10.54 -6.32
N GLY A 93 -14.42 10.54 -7.57
CA GLY A 93 -13.26 9.79 -8.06
C GLY A 93 -13.24 9.72 -9.57
N GLU A 94 -12.25 9.03 -10.10
CA GLU A 94 -12.08 8.83 -11.56
C GLU A 94 -12.79 7.58 -12.07
N GLY A 95 -13.28 6.77 -11.14
CA GLY A 95 -13.92 5.49 -11.41
C GLY A 95 -12.94 4.33 -11.31
N HIS A 96 -13.44 3.22 -10.77
CA HIS A 96 -12.69 1.96 -10.66
C HIS A 96 -13.64 0.78 -10.78
N PHE A 97 -13.07 -0.34 -11.20
CA PHE A 97 -13.63 -1.67 -10.97
C PHE A 97 -12.80 -2.35 -9.86
N LEU A 98 -13.47 -3.12 -9.02
CA LEU A 98 -12.84 -3.93 -7.98
C LEU A 98 -13.41 -5.34 -8.02
N ALA A 99 -12.53 -6.35 -7.88
CA ALA A 99 -12.92 -7.72 -7.59
C ALA A 99 -12.09 -8.22 -6.42
N ARG A 100 -12.74 -8.80 -5.42
CA ARG A 100 -12.10 -9.44 -4.28
C ARG A 100 -12.13 -10.94 -4.46
N LEU A 101 -10.96 -11.55 -4.47
CA LEU A 101 -10.78 -12.98 -4.64
C LEU A 101 -10.15 -13.57 -3.38
N ARG A 102 -10.52 -14.80 -3.06
CA ARG A 102 -9.96 -15.57 -1.97
C ARG A 102 -9.38 -16.87 -2.49
N LYS A 103 -8.16 -17.19 -2.07
CA LYS A 103 -7.57 -18.50 -2.32
C LYS A 103 -8.10 -19.50 -1.30
N LYS A 104 -8.63 -20.62 -1.77
CA LYS A 104 -9.16 -21.70 -0.91
C LYS A 104 -8.03 -22.33 -0.11
N GLY A 105 -8.39 -22.96 1.01
CA GLY A 105 -7.43 -23.62 1.90
C GLY A 105 -6.98 -22.74 3.05
N THR A 106 -6.17 -23.33 3.90
CA THR A 106 -5.54 -22.67 5.05
C THR A 106 -4.10 -23.13 5.09
N GLU A 107 -3.17 -22.24 4.78
CA GLU A 107 -1.75 -22.51 4.93
C GLU A 107 -1.20 -21.66 6.07
N GLU A 108 -0.66 -22.31 7.08
CA GLU A 108 0.13 -21.64 8.09
C GLU A 108 1.53 -21.43 7.51
N SER A 109 1.92 -20.19 7.29
CA SER A 109 3.29 -19.86 6.94
C SER A 109 3.99 -19.32 8.17
N PHE A 110 4.95 -20.05 8.67
CA PHE A 110 5.89 -19.56 9.67
C PHE A 110 7.00 -18.81 8.92
N LEU A 111 6.92 -17.50 8.92
CA LEU A 111 8.01 -16.68 8.44
C LEU A 111 8.88 -16.32 9.65
N GLU A 112 10.18 -16.60 9.56
CA GLU A 112 11.11 -16.15 10.58
C GLU A 112 11.04 -14.61 10.66
N PRO A 113 10.89 -14.05 11.87
CA PRO A 113 10.85 -12.60 12.01
C PRO A 113 12.23 -12.01 11.69
N MET A 114 12.21 -10.87 11.01
CA MET A 114 13.43 -10.14 10.72
C MET A 114 14.13 -9.71 12.03
N GLU A 115 15.39 -10.08 12.17
CA GLU A 115 16.23 -9.57 13.24
C GLU A 115 16.58 -8.12 12.92
N GLY A 116 16.00 -7.19 13.67
CA GLY A 116 16.33 -5.79 13.54
C GLY A 116 17.62 -5.45 14.29
N GLU A 117 18.26 -4.39 13.88
CA GLU A 117 19.37 -3.78 14.60
C GLU A 117 18.87 -2.95 15.79
N LYS A 118 19.72 -2.79 16.81
CA LYS A 118 19.43 -1.82 17.86
C LYS A 118 19.56 -0.40 17.30
N LEU A 119 18.59 0.45 17.65
CA LEU A 119 18.67 1.87 17.31
C LEU A 119 19.98 2.48 17.82
N ASP A 120 20.58 3.33 16.99
CA ASP A 120 21.68 4.19 17.45
C ASP A 120 21.22 5.02 18.67
N VAL A 121 22.09 5.16 19.65
CA VAL A 121 21.78 5.85 20.93
C VAL A 121 21.22 7.26 20.70
N ARG A 122 21.71 7.98 19.69
CA ARG A 122 21.25 9.34 19.37
C ARG A 122 19.82 9.32 18.83
N CYS A 123 19.49 8.34 17.99
CA CYS A 123 18.13 8.13 17.50
C CYS A 123 17.21 7.72 18.64
N GLY A 124 17.63 6.79 19.47
CA GLY A 124 16.86 6.34 20.64
C GLY A 124 16.56 7.48 21.60
N LYS A 125 17.54 8.35 21.88
CA LYS A 125 17.36 9.53 22.74
C LYS A 125 16.31 10.48 22.13
N PHE A 126 16.47 10.86 20.86
CA PHE A 126 15.52 11.72 20.16
C PHE A 126 14.11 11.14 20.18
N LEU A 127 13.95 9.86 19.82
CA LEU A 127 12.64 9.21 19.80
C LEU A 127 12.01 9.11 21.18
N SER A 128 12.78 8.85 22.22
CA SER A 128 12.27 8.82 23.61
C SER A 128 11.72 10.18 24.06
N GLU A 129 12.27 11.26 23.53
CA GLU A 129 11.81 12.63 23.82
C GLU A 129 10.58 13.02 22.97
N VAL A 130 10.48 12.53 21.73
CA VAL A 130 9.46 12.97 20.77
C VAL A 130 8.35 11.94 20.59
N MET A 131 8.71 10.65 20.36
CA MET A 131 7.82 9.55 20.05
C MET A 131 8.29 8.24 20.70
N PRO A 132 8.06 8.05 22.01
CA PRO A 132 8.64 6.93 22.78
C PRO A 132 8.34 5.54 22.23
N GLU A 133 7.18 5.33 21.59
CA GLU A 133 6.82 4.05 20.99
C GLU A 133 7.78 3.61 19.89
N TYR A 134 8.35 4.55 19.15
CA TYR A 134 9.33 4.26 18.11
C TYR A 134 10.74 4.00 18.68
N ALA A 135 11.02 4.46 19.90
CA ALA A 135 12.32 4.24 20.54
C ALA A 135 12.59 2.77 20.92
N VAL A 136 11.54 1.98 21.08
CA VAL A 136 11.61 0.56 21.46
C VAL A 136 11.45 -0.39 20.29
N ARG A 137 11.12 0.09 19.10
CA ARG A 137 10.97 -0.74 17.91
C ARG A 137 12.32 -1.21 17.38
N LYS A 138 12.32 -2.41 16.77
CA LYS A 138 13.46 -2.88 15.97
C LYS A 138 13.70 -1.90 14.82
N SER A 139 14.96 -1.68 14.47
CA SER A 139 15.34 -0.82 13.36
C SER A 139 16.04 -1.59 12.26
N PHE A 140 16.04 -0.99 11.08
CA PHE A 140 16.77 -1.45 9.90
C PHE A 140 17.48 -0.26 9.27
N VAL A 141 18.76 -0.43 8.94
CA VAL A 141 19.55 0.63 8.30
C VAL A 141 19.74 0.30 6.83
N GLN A 142 19.38 1.26 5.99
CA GLN A 142 19.55 1.17 4.54
C GLN A 142 20.25 2.43 4.02
N GLY A 143 21.53 2.30 3.70
CA GLY A 143 22.37 3.46 3.39
C GLY A 143 22.51 4.36 4.60
N GLU A 144 22.15 5.64 4.47
CA GLU A 144 22.15 6.61 5.58
C GLU A 144 20.83 6.65 6.37
N TRP A 145 19.80 5.95 5.90
CA TRP A 145 18.45 6.02 6.44
C TRP A 145 18.15 4.91 7.43
N ILE A 146 17.46 5.27 8.50
CA ILE A 146 17.03 4.40 9.57
C ILE A 146 15.51 4.23 9.48
N TYR A 147 15.06 2.98 9.56
CA TYR A 147 13.65 2.61 9.50
C TYR A 147 13.24 1.91 10.80
N ALA A 148 12.04 2.20 11.30
CA ALA A 148 11.40 1.40 12.32
C ALA A 148 10.66 0.24 11.66
N LEU A 149 11.03 -0.98 12.02
CA LEU A 149 10.39 -2.19 11.49
C LEU A 149 8.99 -2.39 12.09
N PRO A 150 8.03 -2.96 11.34
CA PRO A 150 6.83 -3.56 11.92
C PRO A 150 7.22 -4.70 12.89
N GLU A 151 6.36 -4.98 13.87
CA GLU A 151 6.63 -6.03 14.86
C GLU A 151 6.78 -7.42 14.24
N GLU A 152 5.96 -7.71 13.23
CA GLU A 152 5.90 -9.00 12.54
C GLU A 152 6.55 -8.96 11.15
N MET A 153 7.59 -8.15 10.99
CA MET A 153 8.30 -8.09 9.71
C MET A 153 8.98 -9.44 9.43
N PRO A 154 8.67 -10.12 8.33
CA PRO A 154 9.33 -11.38 7.99
C PRO A 154 10.75 -11.14 7.49
N GLN A 155 11.62 -12.16 7.63
CA GLN A 155 12.94 -12.15 7.01
C GLN A 155 12.81 -12.06 5.48
N MET A 156 13.50 -11.07 4.89
CA MET A 156 13.37 -10.75 3.45
C MET A 156 14.66 -11.05 2.69
N THR A 157 15.33 -12.15 3.04
CA THR A 157 16.56 -12.57 2.37
C THR A 157 16.32 -12.79 0.88
N GLY A 158 17.19 -12.21 0.04
CA GLY A 158 17.09 -12.31 -1.43
C GLY A 158 16.12 -11.31 -2.08
N LEU A 159 15.38 -10.52 -1.31
CA LEU A 159 14.51 -9.47 -1.84
C LEU A 159 15.20 -8.10 -1.82
N ARG A 160 14.93 -7.30 -2.85
CA ARG A 160 15.29 -5.89 -2.86
C ARG A 160 14.27 -5.09 -2.06
N ILE A 161 14.65 -4.68 -0.86
CA ILE A 161 13.81 -3.87 0.00
C ILE A 161 13.83 -2.42 -0.47
N LEU A 162 12.69 -1.86 -0.84
CA LEU A 162 12.55 -0.45 -1.19
C LEU A 162 12.30 0.40 0.06
N ARG A 163 11.52 -0.13 1.00
CA ARG A 163 11.21 0.50 2.29
C ARG A 163 10.87 -0.57 3.31
N ALA A 164 11.60 -0.60 4.42
CA ALA A 164 11.47 -1.63 5.44
C ALA A 164 10.49 -1.26 6.59
N GLY A 165 9.66 -0.26 6.43
CA GLY A 165 8.75 0.23 7.45
C GLY A 165 8.70 1.76 7.49
N VAL A 166 8.58 2.35 8.69
CA VAL A 166 8.53 3.81 8.84
C VAL A 166 9.95 4.38 8.83
N GLN A 167 10.24 5.22 7.85
CA GLN A 167 11.52 5.94 7.80
C GLN A 167 11.58 6.95 8.96
N ILE A 168 12.45 6.66 9.93
CA ILE A 168 12.61 7.50 11.13
C ILE A 168 13.40 8.78 10.80
N GLY A 169 14.50 8.61 10.06
CA GLY A 169 15.42 9.67 9.75
C GLY A 169 16.81 9.15 9.41
N ARG A 170 17.80 10.02 9.51
CA ARG A 170 19.22 9.68 9.28
C ARG A 170 20.13 10.33 10.31
N LEU A 171 21.33 9.80 10.42
CA LEU A 171 22.39 10.42 11.18
C LEU A 171 23.28 11.25 10.25
N ALA A 172 23.15 12.56 10.30
CA ALA A 172 23.98 13.49 9.53
C ALA A 172 24.78 14.38 10.49
N SER A 173 26.07 14.52 10.25
CA SER A 173 26.98 15.36 11.05
C SER A 173 26.86 15.14 12.57
N GLY A 174 26.64 13.88 12.99
CA GLY A 174 26.51 13.50 14.39
C GLY A 174 25.17 13.83 15.04
N ARG A 175 24.20 14.31 14.28
CA ARG A 175 22.85 14.64 14.75
C ARG A 175 21.81 13.73 14.08
N MET A 176 20.71 13.52 14.78
CA MET A 176 19.52 12.88 14.21
C MET A 176 18.74 13.92 13.39
N GLU A 177 18.59 13.66 12.10
CA GLU A 177 17.70 14.41 11.22
C GLU A 177 16.44 13.55 10.99
N PRO A 178 15.28 13.95 11.56
CA PRO A 178 14.06 13.17 11.43
C PRO A 178 13.50 13.24 10.01
N ALA A 179 12.91 12.14 9.55
CA ALA A 179 12.24 12.10 8.27
C ALA A 179 10.77 12.55 8.39
N HIS A 180 10.25 13.16 7.35
CA HIS A 180 8.83 13.56 7.27
C HIS A 180 7.88 12.35 7.45
N ALA A 181 8.29 11.17 6.99
CA ALA A 181 7.52 9.94 7.16
C ALA A 181 7.27 9.58 8.64
N LEU A 182 8.19 9.93 9.55
CA LEU A 182 7.99 9.75 10.99
C LEU A 182 6.83 10.62 11.50
N ALA A 183 6.77 11.89 11.07
CA ALA A 183 5.68 12.78 11.46
C ALA A 183 4.32 12.31 10.90
N LEU A 184 4.30 11.79 9.68
CA LEU A 184 3.07 11.26 9.05
C LEU A 184 2.59 9.95 9.68
N ALA A 185 3.51 9.16 10.24
CA ALA A 185 3.17 7.90 10.91
C ALA A 185 2.67 8.10 12.35
N ALA A 186 2.85 9.31 12.90
CA ALA A 186 2.48 9.62 14.26
C ALA A 186 0.98 9.89 14.40
N GLU A 187 0.34 9.26 15.36
CA GLU A 187 -0.92 9.74 15.87
C GLU A 187 -0.67 10.92 16.83
N SER A 188 -1.55 11.92 16.81
CA SER A 188 -1.35 13.15 17.59
C SER A 188 -1.20 12.90 19.10
N ALA A 189 -1.79 11.81 19.63
CA ALA A 189 -1.68 11.41 21.04
C ALA A 189 -0.30 10.83 21.42
N GLN A 190 0.50 10.40 20.43
CA GLN A 190 1.78 9.73 20.63
C GLN A 190 2.96 10.71 20.65
N VAL A 191 2.74 11.97 20.23
CA VAL A 191 3.79 12.98 20.12
C VAL A 191 3.82 13.83 21.38
N LYS A 192 4.97 13.84 22.08
CA LYS A 192 5.15 14.63 23.30
C LYS A 192 5.24 16.13 23.03
N ASN A 193 5.93 16.51 21.96
CA ASN A 193 6.15 17.91 21.61
C ASN A 193 5.19 18.28 20.47
N ARG A 194 4.04 18.85 20.85
CA ARG A 194 3.00 19.26 19.93
C ARG A 194 2.72 20.75 20.06
N VAL A 195 2.55 21.40 18.92
CA VAL A 195 2.08 22.78 18.85
C VAL A 195 0.78 22.80 18.07
N ASP A 196 -0.28 23.30 18.71
CA ASP A 196 -1.54 23.53 18.04
C ASP A 196 -1.52 24.93 17.41
N VAL A 197 -1.73 25.01 16.10
CA VAL A 197 -1.70 26.27 15.35
C VAL A 197 -3.09 26.62 14.84
N SER A 198 -3.35 27.92 14.63
CA SER A 198 -4.57 28.37 13.97
C SER A 198 -4.62 27.90 12.51
N ARG A 199 -5.84 27.86 11.93
CA ARG A 199 -5.97 27.56 10.49
C ARG A 199 -5.18 28.53 9.61
N GLU A 200 -5.12 29.79 10.00
CA GLU A 200 -4.40 30.83 9.29
C GLU A 200 -2.89 30.56 9.31
N ASP A 201 -2.33 30.26 10.49
CA ASP A 201 -0.92 29.95 10.63
C ASP A 201 -0.54 28.63 9.94
N ALA A 202 -1.43 27.61 10.00
CA ALA A 202 -1.23 26.38 9.25
C ALA A 202 -1.15 26.64 7.73
N LEU A 203 -2.00 27.51 7.20
CA LEU A 203 -1.95 27.89 5.78
C LEU A 203 -0.70 28.67 5.42
N LYS A 204 -0.22 29.58 6.28
CA LYS A 204 1.06 30.26 6.10
C LYS A 204 2.22 29.26 6.07
N PHE A 205 2.27 28.35 7.06
CA PHE A 205 3.27 27.29 7.12
C PHE A 205 3.28 26.42 5.86
N LEU A 206 2.11 25.97 5.38
CA LEU A 206 2.01 25.16 4.16
C LEU A 206 2.43 25.92 2.88
N ARG A 207 2.39 27.25 2.90
CA ARG A 207 2.90 28.10 1.81
C ARG A 207 4.39 28.42 1.92
N GLY A 208 5.06 27.97 3.01
CA GLY A 208 6.45 28.31 3.29
C GLY A 208 6.64 29.74 3.83
N GLU A 209 5.58 30.36 4.31
CA GLU A 209 5.60 31.67 4.98
C GLU A 209 5.91 31.42 6.48
N THR A 210 7.01 31.97 7.00
CA THR A 210 7.41 31.88 8.42
C THR A 210 7.19 33.20 9.15
#